data_7eb45646438b98a8c526c3f848246b9a
#
_entry.id   7eb45646438b98a8c526c3f848246b9a
#
_cell.length_a   1.000
_cell.length_b   1.000
_cell.length_c   1.000
_cell.angle_alpha   90.00
_cell.angle_beta   90.00
_cell.angle_gamma   90.00
#
_symmetry.space_group_name_H-M   'P 1'
#
loop_
_entity.id
_entity.type
_entity.pdbx_description
1 polymer ?
#
loop_
_entity_poly.entity_id
_entity_poly.type
_entity_poly.pdbx_seq_one_letter_code
_entity_poly.pdbx_strand_id
1 'polypeptide(L)'
;MAHFTLDTFTFNKDVRKVSFGEYDIRPPLIKPSKLTYVENGGVGKELSDGWALNFAIGCIHACPFCYVDNIHKRFTFTRVGDVVQRPWGMYFLKPRNIDETIKKTPWKRWKGKLVMMSSTHDPYLPQLYPIPRKILEKALPAGVKFLIQTRSVLVTKDLDLLSRYKDQVILQVSIATLKEKFASIIEPRAPPPKARLEVLRKAKEVGLKAGVIVAPVFPPNKVREDVKEDLEMIMKELADIGVDQVFGEMLHERGMNMEYIESLLWENVKIDKELDEELGKMFTELLSKYHLRGKWWYEKH
;
A
#
# COMPACT_ATOMS: atom_id res chain seq x y z
N MET A 1 9.80 -17.51 22.60
CA MET A 1 8.52 -17.18 21.96
C MET A 1 7.79 -16.19 22.86
N ALA A 2 7.66 -14.95 22.45
CA ALA A 2 6.88 -13.97 23.22
C ALA A 2 5.40 -14.29 23.00
N HIS A 3 4.68 -14.67 24.05
CA HIS A 3 3.24 -14.81 24.03
C HIS A 3 2.62 -13.42 23.80
N PHE A 4 2.15 -13.18 22.59
CA PHE A 4 1.33 -12.01 22.30
C PHE A 4 -0.07 -12.26 22.87
N THR A 5 -0.42 -11.55 23.92
CA THR A 5 -1.76 -11.59 24.50
C THR A 5 -2.72 -10.70 23.69
N LEU A 6 -4.01 -11.00 23.71
CA LEU A 6 -5.10 -10.23 23.08
C LEU A 6 -5.02 -8.71 23.34
N ASP A 7 -4.44 -8.30 24.46
CA ASP A 7 -4.22 -6.90 24.84
C ASP A 7 -3.32 -6.13 23.87
N THR A 8 -2.42 -6.81 23.14
CA THR A 8 -1.54 -6.15 22.17
C THR A 8 -2.29 -5.59 20.97
N PHE A 9 -3.43 -6.16 20.59
CA PHE A 9 -4.22 -5.71 19.44
C PHE A 9 -5.12 -4.49 19.71
N THR A 10 -5.64 -4.36 20.93
CA THR A 10 -6.33 -3.14 21.32
C THR A 10 -5.40 -1.93 21.25
N PHE A 11 -4.10 -2.12 21.38
CA PHE A 11 -3.08 -1.07 21.26
C PHE A 11 -2.88 -0.55 19.84
N ASN A 12 -3.21 -1.32 18.80
CA ASN A 12 -3.07 -0.87 17.41
C ASN A 12 -3.93 0.36 17.08
N LYS A 13 -4.97 0.67 17.87
CA LYS A 13 -5.78 1.89 17.73
C LYS A 13 -5.19 3.10 18.48
N ASP A 14 -4.31 2.87 19.47
CA ASP A 14 -3.75 3.96 20.29
C ASP A 14 -2.38 4.43 19.75
N VAL A 15 -2.41 5.47 18.93
CA VAL A 15 -1.20 6.09 18.34
C VAL A 15 -0.22 6.60 19.41
N ARG A 16 -0.68 6.91 20.63
CA ARG A 16 0.18 7.42 21.72
C ARG A 16 1.22 6.39 22.19
N LYS A 17 0.99 5.11 21.94
CA LYS A 17 1.91 4.02 22.28
C LYS A 17 2.90 3.67 21.18
N VAL A 18 2.82 4.33 20.03
CA VAL A 18 3.76 4.14 18.93
C VAL A 18 5.13 4.70 19.32
N SER A 19 6.18 3.90 19.13
CA SER A 19 7.55 4.35 19.29
C SER A 19 7.98 5.13 18.05
N PHE A 20 8.12 6.44 18.18
CA PHE A 20 8.63 7.30 17.13
C PHE A 20 10.14 7.46 17.27
N GLY A 21 10.84 7.45 16.13
CA GLY A 21 12.28 7.64 16.08
C GLY A 21 12.74 8.19 14.74
N GLU A 22 14.04 8.31 14.62
CA GLU A 22 14.71 8.76 13.41
C GLU A 22 15.83 7.82 13.01
N TYR A 23 16.16 7.80 11.73
CA TYR A 23 17.30 7.04 11.21
C TYR A 23 17.94 7.80 10.05
N ASP A 24 19.18 7.42 9.71
CA ASP A 24 19.86 7.99 8.55
C ASP A 24 19.62 7.11 7.31
N ILE A 25 19.15 7.76 6.24
CA ILE A 25 18.95 7.10 4.96
C ILE A 25 20.17 7.37 4.04
N ARG A 26 20.62 6.35 3.32
CA ARG A 26 21.75 6.46 2.40
C ARG A 26 21.29 6.75 0.97
N PRO A 27 21.88 7.76 0.29
CA PRO A 27 21.60 7.98 -1.11
C PRO A 27 22.10 6.80 -1.98
N PRO A 28 21.55 6.61 -3.20
CA PRO A 28 20.39 7.30 -3.73
C PRO A 28 19.09 6.81 -3.08
N LEU A 29 18.02 7.63 -3.14
CA LEU A 29 16.70 7.23 -2.59
C LEU A 29 16.04 6.10 -3.36
N ILE A 30 16.24 6.05 -4.68
CA ILE A 30 15.71 4.98 -5.52
C ILE A 30 16.62 3.76 -5.44
N LYS A 31 16.05 2.61 -5.12
CA LYS A 31 16.76 1.33 -4.97
C LYS A 31 16.10 0.25 -5.84
N PRO A 32 16.85 -0.80 -6.24
CA PRO A 32 16.24 -2.00 -6.82
C PRO A 32 15.19 -2.59 -5.88
N SER A 33 14.07 -3.03 -6.45
CA SER A 33 12.98 -3.67 -5.71
C SER A 33 12.73 -5.07 -6.23
N LYS A 34 12.90 -6.07 -5.37
CA LYS A 34 12.59 -7.47 -5.70
C LYS A 34 11.08 -7.73 -5.82
N LEU A 35 10.24 -6.89 -5.19
CA LEU A 35 8.78 -7.00 -5.28
C LEU A 35 8.24 -6.71 -6.67
N THR A 36 8.95 -5.87 -7.42
CA THR A 36 8.53 -5.40 -8.75
C THR A 36 9.53 -5.81 -9.83
N TYR A 37 10.38 -6.80 -9.54
CA TYR A 37 11.41 -7.25 -10.46
C TYR A 37 10.83 -8.13 -11.58
N VAL A 38 11.09 -7.75 -12.82
CA VAL A 38 10.38 -8.25 -14.01
C VAL A 38 10.89 -9.60 -14.53
N GLU A 39 12.18 -9.96 -14.29
CA GLU A 39 12.81 -11.14 -14.93
C GLU A 39 12.11 -12.47 -14.61
N ASN A 40 11.44 -12.58 -13.48
CA ASN A 40 10.78 -13.83 -13.07
C ASN A 40 9.28 -13.88 -13.36
N GLY A 41 8.76 -12.98 -14.20
CA GLY A 41 7.31 -12.94 -14.50
C GLY A 41 6.46 -12.71 -13.24
N GLY A 42 7.02 -12.04 -12.22
CA GLY A 42 6.40 -11.86 -10.92
C GLY A 42 5.16 -10.97 -10.97
N VAL A 43 4.31 -11.19 -10.01
CA VAL A 43 3.24 -10.28 -9.59
C VAL A 43 3.88 -8.91 -9.33
N GLY A 44 3.33 -7.84 -9.92
CA GLY A 44 3.79 -6.48 -9.64
C GLY A 44 4.68 -5.83 -10.69
N LYS A 45 4.93 -6.47 -11.86
CA LYS A 45 5.63 -5.80 -12.98
C LYS A 45 4.93 -4.53 -13.48
N GLU A 46 3.62 -4.41 -13.19
CA GLU A 46 2.80 -3.24 -13.50
C GLU A 46 3.06 -2.09 -12.53
N LEU A 47 3.71 -2.36 -11.39
CA LEU A 47 3.94 -1.37 -10.33
C LEU A 47 5.22 -0.57 -10.53
N SER A 48 6.23 -1.13 -11.20
CA SER A 48 7.47 -0.40 -11.54
C SER A 48 8.37 -1.17 -12.52
N ASP A 49 9.39 -0.50 -13.01
CA ASP A 49 10.49 -1.08 -13.79
C ASP A 49 11.57 -1.72 -12.89
N GLY A 50 11.18 -2.35 -11.77
CA GLY A 50 12.11 -2.95 -10.81
C GLY A 50 12.73 -1.96 -9.82
N TRP A 51 12.15 -0.77 -9.66
CA TRP A 51 12.66 0.28 -8.78
C TRP A 51 11.62 0.71 -7.76
N ALA A 52 12.07 0.94 -6.52
CA ALA A 52 11.24 1.53 -5.48
C ALA A 52 11.96 2.67 -4.76
N LEU A 53 11.17 3.61 -4.26
CA LEU A 53 11.61 4.71 -3.43
C LEU A 53 10.96 4.57 -2.06
N ASN A 54 11.76 4.16 -1.07
CA ASN A 54 11.35 3.96 0.31
C ASN A 54 12.17 4.86 1.22
N PHE A 55 11.51 5.66 2.05
CA PHE A 55 12.18 6.66 2.90
C PHE A 55 11.72 6.64 4.36
N ALA A 56 10.89 5.69 4.76
CA ALA A 56 10.52 5.49 6.17
C ALA A 56 10.57 4.01 6.54
N ILE A 57 10.58 3.71 7.83
CA ILE A 57 10.55 2.37 8.40
C ILE A 57 9.34 2.28 9.34
N GLY A 58 8.48 1.28 9.13
CA GLY A 58 7.19 1.17 9.78
C GLY A 58 6.08 1.92 9.03
N CYS A 59 4.83 1.65 9.40
CA CYS A 59 3.65 2.30 8.84
C CYS A 59 2.57 2.45 9.91
N ILE A 60 2.11 3.68 10.13
CA ILE A 60 1.15 3.98 11.20
C ILE A 60 -0.26 3.47 10.87
N HIS A 61 -0.59 3.18 9.61
CA HIS A 61 -1.87 2.56 9.28
C HIS A 61 -2.12 1.25 10.01
N ALA A 62 -1.05 0.53 10.38
CA ALA A 62 -1.10 -0.66 11.23
C ALA A 62 -2.01 -1.78 10.69
N CYS A 63 -2.11 -1.93 9.37
CA CYS A 63 -2.90 -2.98 8.74
C CYS A 63 -2.34 -4.35 9.13
N PRO A 64 -3.09 -5.24 9.80
CA PRO A 64 -2.59 -6.52 10.32
C PRO A 64 -2.12 -7.48 9.22
N PHE A 65 -2.63 -7.35 8.02
CA PHE A 65 -2.27 -8.15 6.84
C PHE A 65 -0.96 -7.71 6.16
N CYS A 66 -0.30 -6.65 6.63
CA CYS A 66 0.80 -6.04 5.89
C CYS A 66 2.05 -6.92 5.86
N TYR A 67 2.48 -7.31 4.65
CA TYR A 67 3.69 -8.12 4.42
C TYR A 67 4.99 -7.42 4.87
N VAL A 68 4.95 -6.11 5.03
CA VAL A 68 6.13 -5.30 5.37
C VAL A 68 6.62 -5.57 6.78
N ASP A 69 5.76 -5.99 7.71
CA ASP A 69 6.17 -6.41 9.05
C ASP A 69 7.25 -7.49 8.99
N ASN A 70 7.01 -8.54 8.20
CA ASN A 70 7.95 -9.63 8.01
C ASN A 70 9.27 -9.15 7.36
N ILE A 71 9.19 -8.24 6.38
CA ILE A 71 10.38 -7.64 5.74
C ILE A 71 11.22 -6.88 6.78
N HIS A 72 10.58 -6.06 7.61
CA HIS A 72 11.29 -5.27 8.61
C HIS A 72 11.94 -6.15 9.68
N LYS A 73 11.26 -7.16 10.18
CA LYS A 73 11.79 -8.09 11.16
C LYS A 73 12.99 -8.89 10.64
N ARG A 74 12.97 -9.27 9.36
CA ARG A 74 14.06 -10.08 8.76
C ARG A 74 15.25 -9.26 8.27
N PHE A 75 15.01 -8.11 7.65
CA PHE A 75 16.04 -7.40 6.88
C PHE A 75 16.37 -6.00 7.41
N THR A 76 15.48 -5.39 8.20
CA THR A 76 15.70 -4.03 8.69
C THR A 76 16.28 -4.01 10.10
N PHE A 77 16.14 -5.11 10.86
CA PHE A 77 16.65 -5.28 12.22
C PHE A 77 18.15 -4.93 12.33
N THR A 78 18.98 -5.43 11.43
CA THR A 78 20.43 -5.16 11.44
C THR A 78 20.80 -3.69 11.28
N ARG A 79 19.87 -2.88 10.78
CA ARG A 79 20.08 -1.45 10.50
C ARG A 79 19.57 -0.53 11.60
N VAL A 80 18.49 -0.90 12.27
CA VAL A 80 17.81 -0.03 13.25
C VAL A 80 17.56 -0.70 14.62
N GLY A 81 18.02 -1.95 14.79
CA GLY A 81 17.93 -2.67 16.06
C GLY A 81 16.53 -3.16 16.42
N ASP A 82 16.30 -3.37 17.71
CA ASP A 82 15.11 -4.05 18.25
C ASP A 82 13.78 -3.30 18.07
N VAL A 83 13.81 -2.06 17.66
CA VAL A 83 12.57 -1.28 17.46
C VAL A 83 11.61 -1.95 16.49
N VAL A 84 12.12 -2.64 15.44
CA VAL A 84 11.30 -3.36 14.44
C VAL A 84 10.80 -4.72 14.93
N GLN A 85 11.20 -5.18 16.11
CA GLN A 85 10.67 -6.38 16.74
C GLN A 85 9.35 -6.11 17.48
N ARG A 86 8.97 -4.85 17.65
CA ARG A 86 7.66 -4.47 18.16
C ARG A 86 6.54 -4.92 17.23
N PRO A 87 5.31 -5.08 17.72
CA PRO A 87 4.15 -5.35 16.88
C PRO A 87 4.01 -4.32 15.75
N TRP A 88 3.56 -4.78 14.59
CA TRP A 88 3.34 -3.91 13.43
C TRP A 88 2.44 -2.71 13.77
N GLY A 89 2.82 -1.53 13.30
CA GLY A 89 2.14 -0.28 13.61
C GLY A 89 2.48 0.33 14.97
N MET A 90 3.34 -0.31 15.77
CA MET A 90 3.76 0.20 17.09
C MET A 90 5.16 0.84 17.06
N TYR A 91 5.74 1.00 15.88
CA TYR A 91 6.98 1.74 15.64
C TYR A 91 6.91 2.51 14.33
N PHE A 92 7.62 3.62 14.27
CA PHE A 92 7.75 4.43 13.07
C PHE A 92 9.04 5.26 13.12
N LEU A 93 9.88 5.12 12.11
CA LEU A 93 11.12 5.87 11.98
C LEU A 93 11.11 6.72 10.73
N LYS A 94 11.29 8.02 10.88
CA LYS A 94 11.45 8.96 9.77
C LYS A 94 12.94 9.19 9.45
N PRO A 95 13.28 9.58 8.21
CA PRO A 95 14.66 9.89 7.87
C PRO A 95 15.04 11.26 8.42
N ARG A 96 16.14 11.33 9.22
CA ARG A 96 16.68 12.57 9.77
C ARG A 96 17.35 13.45 8.70
N ASN A 97 18.07 12.81 7.78
CA ASN A 97 18.89 13.46 6.76
C ASN A 97 18.25 13.50 5.36
N ILE A 98 16.92 13.57 5.29
CA ILE A 98 16.18 13.43 4.02
C ILE A 98 16.52 14.52 3.01
N ASP A 99 16.62 15.77 3.43
CA ASP A 99 16.89 16.91 2.53
C ASP A 99 18.26 16.80 1.86
N GLU A 100 19.27 16.34 2.61
CA GLU A 100 20.60 16.06 2.08
C GLU A 100 20.57 14.88 1.09
N THR A 101 19.84 13.82 1.44
CA THR A 101 19.73 12.63 0.59
C THR A 101 18.98 12.91 -0.71
N ILE A 102 17.94 13.77 -0.68
CA ILE A 102 17.25 14.26 -1.88
C ILE A 102 18.25 14.99 -2.80
N LYS A 103 19.08 15.88 -2.25
CA LYS A 103 20.10 16.63 -3.01
C LYS A 103 21.16 15.71 -3.62
N LYS A 104 21.61 14.68 -2.90
CA LYS A 104 22.64 13.71 -3.34
C LYS A 104 22.11 12.63 -4.28
N THR A 105 20.79 12.51 -4.46
CA THR A 105 20.21 11.50 -5.36
C THR A 105 20.34 11.95 -6.82
N PRO A 106 21.02 11.17 -7.69
CA PRO A 106 21.21 11.53 -9.10
C PRO A 106 19.95 11.19 -9.92
N TRP A 107 18.88 11.97 -9.79
CA TRP A 107 17.54 11.74 -10.33
C TRP A 107 17.53 11.43 -11.83
N LYS A 108 18.38 12.08 -12.63
CA LYS A 108 18.47 11.85 -14.10
C LYS A 108 18.82 10.41 -14.47
N ARG A 109 19.43 9.63 -13.56
CA ARG A 109 19.73 8.20 -13.77
C ARG A 109 18.47 7.37 -14.04
N TRP A 110 17.33 7.78 -13.50
CA TRP A 110 16.03 7.09 -13.66
C TRP A 110 15.09 7.81 -14.61
N LYS A 111 15.59 8.66 -15.51
CA LYS A 111 14.79 9.31 -16.54
C LYS A 111 14.02 8.25 -17.35
N GLY A 112 12.70 8.41 -17.47
CA GLY A 112 11.80 7.52 -18.17
C GLY A 112 11.45 6.22 -17.43
N LYS A 113 12.12 5.89 -16.32
CA LYS A 113 11.83 4.69 -15.52
C LYS A 113 10.65 4.91 -14.60
N LEU A 114 9.77 3.90 -14.52
CA LEU A 114 8.68 3.86 -13.56
C LEU A 114 9.20 3.35 -12.20
N VAL A 115 9.03 4.16 -11.17
CA VAL A 115 9.47 3.90 -9.79
C VAL A 115 8.25 3.82 -8.89
N MET A 116 8.17 2.78 -8.05
CA MET A 116 7.09 2.67 -7.05
C MET A 116 7.41 3.51 -5.82
N MET A 117 6.54 4.43 -5.47
CA MET A 117 6.56 5.20 -4.23
C MET A 117 5.31 4.85 -3.40
N SER A 118 5.39 4.06 -2.34
CA SER A 118 6.49 3.27 -1.85
C SER A 118 6.06 1.81 -1.67
N SER A 119 7.04 0.90 -1.49
CA SER A 119 6.76 -0.53 -1.31
C SER A 119 6.81 -1.00 0.15
N THR A 120 7.29 -0.16 1.10
CA THR A 120 7.49 -0.56 2.51
C THR A 120 6.82 0.35 3.54
N HIS A 121 6.10 1.36 3.13
CA HIS A 121 5.31 2.26 3.99
C HIS A 121 4.33 3.04 3.12
N ASP A 122 3.34 3.67 3.73
CA ASP A 122 2.54 4.66 3.01
C ASP A 122 3.33 5.97 2.89
N PRO A 123 3.57 6.51 1.69
CA PRO A 123 4.39 7.72 1.52
C PRO A 123 3.70 8.99 2.04
N TYR A 124 2.38 9.01 2.14
CA TYR A 124 1.59 10.17 2.56
C TYR A 124 1.07 10.06 3.98
N LEU A 125 1.78 9.35 4.87
CA LEU A 125 1.49 9.42 6.31
C LEU A 125 1.64 10.87 6.81
N PRO A 126 0.79 11.34 7.76
CA PRO A 126 0.90 12.70 8.31
C PRO A 126 2.30 13.04 8.81
N GLN A 127 3.02 12.06 9.37
CA GLN A 127 4.36 12.21 9.92
C GLN A 127 5.45 12.39 8.84
N LEU A 128 5.14 12.06 7.59
CA LEU A 128 6.07 12.16 6.46
C LEU A 128 5.84 13.39 5.60
N TYR A 129 4.65 13.98 5.65
CA TYR A 129 4.38 15.17 4.86
C TYR A 129 5.18 16.38 5.41
N PRO A 130 5.91 17.18 4.57
CA PRO A 130 5.84 17.26 3.10
C PRO A 130 6.96 16.51 2.34
N ILE A 131 7.56 15.46 2.89
CA ILE A 131 8.69 14.76 2.25
C ILE A 131 8.36 14.27 0.82
N PRO A 132 7.18 13.63 0.54
CA PRO A 132 6.83 13.20 -0.81
C PRO A 132 6.88 14.36 -1.81
N ARG A 133 6.31 15.52 -1.45
CA ARG A 133 6.34 16.71 -2.30
C ARG A 133 7.76 17.16 -2.63
N LYS A 134 8.65 17.26 -1.64
CA LYS A 134 10.06 17.62 -1.83
C LYS A 134 10.78 16.66 -2.80
N ILE A 135 10.49 15.36 -2.69
CA ILE A 135 11.05 14.35 -3.59
C ILE A 135 10.53 14.55 -5.01
N LEU A 136 9.22 14.69 -5.18
CA LEU A 136 8.57 14.84 -6.48
C LEU A 136 8.99 16.10 -7.20
N GLU A 137 9.16 17.23 -6.48
CA GLU A 137 9.67 18.49 -7.03
C GLU A 137 11.08 18.38 -7.61
N LYS A 138 11.89 17.41 -7.20
CA LYS A 138 13.22 17.14 -7.76
C LYS A 138 13.22 16.06 -8.83
N ALA A 139 12.41 15.01 -8.63
CA ALA A 139 12.41 13.82 -9.47
C ALA A 139 11.61 13.99 -10.78
N LEU A 140 10.43 14.63 -10.71
CA LEU A 140 9.58 14.80 -11.88
C LEU A 140 10.20 15.67 -12.97
N PRO A 141 10.80 16.85 -12.68
CA PRO A 141 11.53 17.61 -13.69
C PRO A 141 12.73 16.87 -14.28
N ALA A 142 13.31 15.91 -13.54
CA ALA A 142 14.40 15.05 -14.04
C ALA A 142 13.90 13.92 -14.96
N GLY A 143 12.58 13.77 -15.14
CA GLY A 143 11.96 12.81 -16.04
C GLY A 143 11.70 11.43 -15.40
N VAL A 144 11.79 11.29 -14.09
CA VAL A 144 11.40 10.05 -13.38
C VAL A 144 9.89 9.88 -13.43
N LYS A 145 9.42 8.66 -13.69
CA LYS A 145 8.00 8.34 -13.63
C LYS A 145 7.68 7.67 -12.29
N PHE A 146 6.51 7.94 -11.74
CA PHE A 146 6.09 7.35 -10.46
C PHE A 146 4.75 6.64 -10.55
N LEU A 147 4.69 5.46 -9.94
CA LEU A 147 3.46 4.92 -9.41
C LEU A 147 3.43 5.21 -7.92
N ILE A 148 2.52 6.10 -7.51
CA ILE A 148 2.33 6.48 -6.11
C ILE A 148 1.22 5.62 -5.54
N GLN A 149 1.57 4.74 -4.59
CA GLN A 149 0.59 3.88 -3.92
C GLN A 149 0.33 4.35 -2.50
N THR A 150 -0.93 4.62 -2.17
CA THR A 150 -1.29 5.16 -0.86
C THR A 150 -2.69 4.77 -0.41
N ARG A 151 -2.92 4.78 0.91
CA ARG A 151 -4.23 4.80 1.57
C ARG A 151 -4.59 6.19 2.10
N SER A 152 -3.66 7.13 2.04
CA SER A 152 -3.79 8.44 2.65
C SER A 152 -4.52 9.44 1.76
N VAL A 153 -5.39 10.25 2.37
CA VAL A 153 -6.03 11.38 1.69
C VAL A 153 -5.09 12.58 1.49
N LEU A 154 -3.93 12.58 2.17
CA LEU A 154 -2.98 13.70 2.11
C LEU A 154 -2.33 13.86 0.74
N VAL A 155 -2.35 12.83 -0.10
CA VAL A 155 -1.88 12.94 -1.49
C VAL A 155 -2.62 14.03 -2.28
N THR A 156 -3.85 14.37 -1.89
CA THR A 156 -4.62 15.46 -2.52
C THR A 156 -3.96 16.83 -2.39
N LYS A 157 -3.08 17.03 -1.39
CA LYS A 157 -2.32 18.27 -1.24
C LYS A 157 -1.28 18.48 -2.33
N ASP A 158 -0.93 17.44 -3.07
CA ASP A 158 0.09 17.49 -4.12
C ASP A 158 -0.51 17.38 -5.52
N LEU A 159 -1.85 17.34 -5.67
CA LEU A 159 -2.52 17.24 -6.97
C LEU A 159 -2.16 18.39 -7.93
N ASP A 160 -1.88 19.58 -7.39
CA ASP A 160 -1.38 20.73 -8.14
C ASP A 160 -0.03 20.45 -8.81
N LEU A 161 0.87 19.75 -8.12
CA LEU A 161 2.16 19.32 -8.65
C LEU A 161 1.99 18.14 -9.61
N LEU A 162 1.25 17.11 -9.18
CA LEU A 162 1.09 15.88 -9.94
C LEU A 162 0.42 16.11 -11.30
N SER A 163 -0.60 16.98 -11.36
CA SER A 163 -1.30 17.31 -12.61
C SER A 163 -0.41 17.97 -13.66
N ARG A 164 0.61 18.73 -13.26
CA ARG A 164 1.62 19.29 -14.16
C ARG A 164 2.50 18.22 -14.82
N TYR A 165 2.59 17.03 -14.21
CA TYR A 165 3.39 15.90 -14.67
C TYR A 165 2.53 14.63 -14.88
N LYS A 166 1.28 14.81 -15.31
CA LYS A 166 0.26 13.73 -15.43
C LYS A 166 0.71 12.54 -16.28
N ASP A 167 1.60 12.75 -17.26
CA ASP A 167 2.14 11.66 -18.10
C ASP A 167 3.27 10.87 -17.42
N GLN A 168 3.75 11.35 -16.28
CA GLN A 168 4.81 10.72 -15.48
C GLN A 168 4.28 10.10 -14.19
N VAL A 169 2.98 10.29 -13.85
CA VAL A 169 2.42 9.85 -12.57
C VAL A 169 1.19 8.98 -12.77
N ILE A 170 1.18 7.86 -12.06
CA ILE A 170 0.00 7.03 -11.83
C ILE A 170 -0.29 7.09 -10.33
N LEU A 171 -1.46 7.60 -9.96
CA LEU A 171 -1.91 7.55 -8.57
C LEU A 171 -2.70 6.27 -8.33
N GLN A 172 -2.22 5.43 -7.42
CA GLN A 172 -2.87 4.18 -7.08
C GLN A 172 -3.33 4.19 -5.62
N VAL A 173 -4.61 3.99 -5.40
CA VAL A 173 -5.21 3.95 -4.07
C VAL A 173 -5.53 2.51 -3.70
N SER A 174 -5.21 2.11 -2.46
CA SER A 174 -5.56 0.77 -1.98
C SER A 174 -6.93 0.82 -1.30
N ILE A 175 -7.84 -0.08 -1.71
CA ILE A 175 -9.18 -0.25 -1.14
C ILE A 175 -9.45 -1.75 -0.99
N ALA A 176 -9.40 -2.27 0.23
CA ALA A 176 -9.63 -3.69 0.49
C ALA A 176 -11.12 -4.05 0.62
N THR A 177 -11.96 -3.09 0.99
CA THR A 177 -13.40 -3.25 1.22
C THR A 177 -14.10 -1.89 1.26
N LEU A 178 -15.39 -1.85 0.95
CA LEU A 178 -16.24 -0.68 1.21
C LEU A 178 -17.12 -0.85 2.48
N LYS A 179 -17.11 -2.04 3.10
CA LYS A 179 -17.82 -2.28 4.36
C LYS A 179 -17.07 -1.59 5.51
N GLU A 180 -17.56 -0.44 5.97
CA GLU A 180 -16.86 0.42 6.95
C GLU A 180 -16.49 -0.30 8.25
N LYS A 181 -17.40 -1.17 8.77
CA LYS A 181 -17.12 -1.96 9.97
C LYS A 181 -15.93 -2.87 9.75
N PHE A 182 -15.86 -3.56 8.62
CA PHE A 182 -14.76 -4.45 8.28
C PHE A 182 -13.46 -3.66 8.05
N ALA A 183 -13.52 -2.57 7.30
CA ALA A 183 -12.38 -1.67 7.10
C ALA A 183 -11.78 -1.18 8.43
N SER A 184 -12.62 -0.83 9.43
CA SER A 184 -12.14 -0.36 10.74
C SER A 184 -11.38 -1.43 11.54
N ILE A 185 -11.54 -2.71 11.20
CA ILE A 185 -10.82 -3.84 11.81
C ILE A 185 -9.50 -4.07 11.09
N ILE A 186 -9.55 -4.20 9.75
CA ILE A 186 -8.38 -4.58 8.95
C ILE A 186 -7.48 -3.40 8.57
N GLU A 187 -7.94 -2.18 8.71
CA GLU A 187 -7.20 -0.94 8.41
C GLU A 187 -7.42 0.11 9.51
N PRO A 188 -7.05 -0.19 10.77
CA PRO A 188 -7.55 0.49 11.97
C PRO A 188 -7.19 1.97 12.06
N ARG A 189 -6.18 2.43 11.31
CA ARG A 189 -5.71 3.83 11.33
C ARG A 189 -5.62 4.42 9.91
N ALA A 190 -6.07 3.71 8.90
CA ALA A 190 -6.18 4.26 7.55
C ALA A 190 -7.45 5.14 7.44
N PRO A 191 -7.46 6.14 6.55
CA PRO A 191 -8.68 6.87 6.24
C PRO A 191 -9.80 5.93 5.76
N PRO A 192 -11.08 6.24 6.05
CA PRO A 192 -12.19 5.40 5.61
C PRO A 192 -12.21 5.17 4.08
N PRO A 193 -12.74 4.03 3.60
CA PRO A 193 -12.78 3.72 2.17
C PRO A 193 -13.44 4.82 1.32
N LYS A 194 -14.54 5.41 1.78
CA LYS A 194 -15.22 6.54 1.09
C LYS A 194 -14.31 7.76 0.89
N ALA A 195 -13.50 8.09 1.89
CA ALA A 195 -12.54 9.18 1.75
C ALA A 195 -11.44 8.87 0.73
N ARG A 196 -11.09 7.59 0.57
CA ARG A 196 -10.13 7.14 -0.45
C ARG A 196 -10.72 7.14 -1.86
N LEU A 197 -12.02 6.84 -2.03
CA LEU A 197 -12.73 7.02 -3.30
C LEU A 197 -12.73 8.50 -3.73
N GLU A 198 -12.89 9.41 -2.78
CA GLU A 198 -12.84 10.85 -3.05
C GLU A 198 -11.45 11.31 -3.54
N VAL A 199 -10.37 10.68 -3.08
CA VAL A 199 -9.01 10.92 -3.64
C VAL A 199 -8.97 10.57 -5.12
N LEU A 200 -9.59 9.45 -5.52
CA LEU A 200 -9.64 9.03 -6.92
C LEU A 200 -10.46 10.01 -7.78
N ARG A 201 -11.62 10.47 -7.30
CA ARG A 201 -12.43 11.48 -7.99
C ARG A 201 -11.62 12.75 -8.27
N LYS A 202 -10.99 13.31 -7.24
CA LYS A 202 -10.12 14.49 -7.37
C LYS A 202 -8.94 14.28 -8.30
N ALA A 203 -8.33 13.09 -8.29
CA ALA A 203 -7.24 12.76 -9.20
C ALA A 203 -7.72 12.73 -10.66
N LYS A 204 -8.90 12.17 -10.93
CA LYS A 204 -9.51 12.17 -12.27
C LYS A 204 -9.92 13.57 -12.73
N GLU A 205 -10.46 14.40 -11.84
CA GLU A 205 -10.80 15.80 -12.14
C GLU A 205 -9.61 16.62 -12.64
N VAL A 206 -8.41 16.37 -12.13
CA VAL A 206 -7.17 17.03 -12.59
C VAL A 206 -6.46 16.28 -13.72
N GLY A 207 -7.10 15.25 -14.28
CA GLY A 207 -6.62 14.50 -15.45
C GLY A 207 -5.47 13.53 -15.17
N LEU A 208 -5.28 13.12 -13.92
CA LEU A 208 -4.30 12.08 -13.57
C LEU A 208 -4.78 10.68 -13.99
N LYS A 209 -3.82 9.82 -14.32
CA LYS A 209 -4.07 8.39 -14.36
C LYS A 209 -4.26 7.90 -12.93
N ALA A 210 -5.43 7.30 -12.67
CA ALA A 210 -5.80 6.79 -11.36
C ALA A 210 -6.10 5.30 -11.42
N GLY A 211 -5.53 4.53 -10.49
CA GLY A 211 -5.75 3.10 -10.37
C GLY A 211 -6.11 2.69 -8.95
N VAL A 212 -6.56 1.46 -8.81
CA VAL A 212 -6.89 0.86 -7.52
C VAL A 212 -6.23 -0.50 -7.37
N ILE A 213 -5.73 -0.75 -6.16
CA ILE A 213 -5.42 -2.10 -5.71
C ILE A 213 -6.50 -2.54 -4.71
N VAL A 214 -7.28 -3.53 -5.08
CA VAL A 214 -8.21 -4.24 -4.20
C VAL A 214 -7.44 -5.38 -3.54
N ALA A 215 -6.65 -5.03 -2.54
CA ALA A 215 -5.75 -5.97 -1.89
C ALA A 215 -5.51 -5.61 -0.40
N PRO A 216 -5.60 -6.65 0.44
CA PRO A 216 -6.02 -8.00 0.11
C PRO A 216 -7.54 -8.14 0.05
N VAL A 217 -8.02 -9.00 -0.84
CA VAL A 217 -9.38 -9.53 -0.76
C VAL A 217 -9.38 -10.65 0.27
N PHE A 218 -10.13 -10.44 1.32
CA PHE A 218 -10.28 -11.43 2.39
C PHE A 218 -11.28 -12.51 1.99
N PRO A 219 -11.16 -13.74 2.54
CA PRO A 219 -12.24 -14.74 2.51
C PRO A 219 -13.52 -14.23 3.17
N PRO A 220 -14.67 -14.90 2.96
CA PRO A 220 -15.86 -14.68 3.76
C PRO A 220 -15.54 -14.81 5.26
N ASN A 221 -16.11 -13.94 6.08
CA ASN A 221 -15.92 -13.93 7.53
C ASN A 221 -17.14 -13.35 8.23
N LYS A 222 -17.24 -13.53 9.56
CA LYS A 222 -18.41 -13.10 10.37
C LYS A 222 -18.73 -11.60 10.28
N VAL A 223 -17.77 -10.77 9.90
CA VAL A 223 -17.96 -9.32 9.79
C VAL A 223 -18.37 -8.93 8.37
N ARG A 224 -17.90 -9.69 7.38
CA ARG A 224 -18.19 -9.50 5.96
C ARG A 224 -18.39 -10.88 5.31
N GLU A 225 -19.65 -11.36 5.35
CA GLU A 225 -20.03 -12.68 4.84
C GLU A 225 -20.05 -12.71 3.30
N ASP A 226 -20.63 -11.72 2.67
CA ASP A 226 -20.74 -11.65 1.22
C ASP A 226 -19.58 -10.87 0.58
N VAL A 227 -18.58 -11.63 0.11
CA VAL A 227 -17.41 -11.10 -0.60
C VAL A 227 -17.81 -10.54 -1.96
N LYS A 228 -18.74 -11.21 -2.65
CA LYS A 228 -19.18 -10.82 -3.99
C LYS A 228 -19.90 -9.49 -3.96
N GLU A 229 -20.81 -9.29 -3.01
CA GLU A 229 -21.49 -8.01 -2.81
C GLU A 229 -20.49 -6.86 -2.58
N ASP A 230 -19.49 -7.08 -1.69
CA ASP A 230 -18.49 -6.06 -1.38
C ASP A 230 -17.61 -5.73 -2.61
N LEU A 231 -17.15 -6.75 -3.33
CA LEU A 231 -16.38 -6.55 -4.58
C LEU A 231 -17.22 -5.84 -5.65
N GLU A 232 -18.50 -6.19 -5.79
CA GLU A 232 -19.39 -5.55 -6.75
C GLU A 232 -19.64 -4.09 -6.39
N MET A 233 -19.81 -3.75 -5.12
CA MET A 233 -19.89 -2.37 -4.66
C MET A 233 -18.63 -1.58 -5.02
N ILE A 234 -17.44 -2.18 -4.80
CA ILE A 234 -16.16 -1.57 -5.18
C ILE A 234 -16.13 -1.31 -6.69
N MET A 235 -16.38 -2.33 -7.53
CA MET A 235 -16.27 -2.21 -8.98
C MET A 235 -17.24 -1.17 -9.55
N LYS A 236 -18.45 -1.09 -9.02
CA LYS A 236 -19.43 -0.07 -9.40
C LYS A 236 -18.91 1.35 -9.13
N GLU A 237 -18.44 1.62 -7.91
CA GLU A 237 -17.87 2.93 -7.57
C GLU A 237 -16.66 3.27 -8.44
N LEU A 238 -15.79 2.29 -8.73
CA LEU A 238 -14.62 2.51 -9.57
C LEU A 238 -14.98 2.79 -11.03
N ALA A 239 -16.03 2.14 -11.56
CA ALA A 239 -16.56 2.41 -12.90
C ALA A 239 -17.16 3.82 -12.97
N ASP A 240 -17.94 4.21 -11.97
CA ASP A 240 -18.54 5.56 -11.90
C ASP A 240 -17.49 6.66 -11.82
N ILE A 241 -16.36 6.41 -11.15
CA ILE A 241 -15.20 7.32 -11.09
C ILE A 241 -14.42 7.34 -12.41
N GLY A 242 -14.47 6.27 -13.20
CA GLY A 242 -13.71 6.13 -14.44
C GLY A 242 -12.20 5.90 -14.18
N VAL A 243 -11.86 5.00 -13.26
CA VAL A 243 -10.47 4.66 -12.99
C VAL A 243 -9.81 3.96 -14.18
N ASP A 244 -8.49 4.11 -14.34
CA ASP A 244 -7.77 3.62 -15.50
C ASP A 244 -7.35 2.14 -15.37
N GLN A 245 -7.18 1.63 -14.13
CA GLN A 245 -6.76 0.25 -13.87
C GLN A 245 -7.18 -0.22 -12.49
N VAL A 246 -7.49 -1.52 -12.39
CA VAL A 246 -7.88 -2.18 -11.13
C VAL A 246 -7.13 -3.49 -10.99
N PHE A 247 -6.37 -3.66 -9.92
CA PHE A 247 -5.70 -4.91 -9.60
C PHE A 247 -6.30 -5.52 -8.35
N GLY A 248 -6.39 -6.85 -8.30
CA GLY A 248 -6.86 -7.61 -7.15
C GLY A 248 -5.88 -8.69 -6.75
N GLU A 249 -5.82 -8.99 -5.47
CA GLU A 249 -5.00 -10.03 -4.87
C GLU A 249 -5.68 -10.55 -3.62
N MET A 250 -5.67 -11.88 -3.41
CA MET A 250 -6.17 -12.49 -2.19
C MET A 250 -5.25 -12.18 -0.99
N LEU A 251 -5.78 -12.34 0.21
CA LEU A 251 -4.98 -12.37 1.43
C LEU A 251 -3.98 -13.52 1.37
N HIS A 252 -2.71 -13.23 1.68
CA HIS A 252 -1.63 -14.21 1.72
C HIS A 252 -1.05 -14.31 3.12
N GLU A 253 -0.59 -15.50 3.49
CA GLU A 253 0.18 -15.70 4.71
C GLU A 253 1.57 -15.07 4.58
N ARG A 254 1.90 -14.16 5.48
CA ARG A 254 3.19 -13.46 5.53
C ARG A 254 3.63 -13.22 6.98
N GLY A 255 4.49 -14.08 7.46
CA GLY A 255 4.94 -14.02 8.85
C GLY A 255 3.81 -14.28 9.83
N MET A 256 3.52 -13.36 10.72
CA MET A 256 2.49 -13.49 11.76
C MET A 256 1.16 -12.81 11.41
N ASN A 257 0.96 -12.42 10.14
CA ASN A 257 -0.23 -11.65 9.77
C ASN A 257 -1.54 -12.44 9.96
N MET A 258 -1.52 -13.75 9.73
CA MET A 258 -2.71 -14.60 9.90
C MET A 258 -3.13 -14.66 11.37
N GLU A 259 -2.19 -14.88 12.29
CA GLU A 259 -2.45 -14.88 13.74
C GLU A 259 -3.09 -13.54 14.18
N TYR A 260 -2.61 -12.43 13.64
CA TYR A 260 -3.17 -11.11 13.91
C TYR A 260 -4.59 -10.98 13.39
N ILE A 261 -4.84 -11.41 12.15
CA ILE A 261 -6.16 -11.32 11.51
C ILE A 261 -7.17 -12.21 12.23
N GLU A 262 -6.82 -13.46 12.52
CA GLU A 262 -7.69 -14.43 13.19
C GLU A 262 -8.04 -13.96 14.61
N SER A 263 -7.08 -13.38 15.33
CA SER A 263 -7.32 -12.77 16.63
C SER A 263 -8.31 -11.60 16.55
N LEU A 264 -8.26 -10.77 15.51
CA LEU A 264 -9.16 -9.63 15.32
C LEU A 264 -10.55 -10.02 14.85
N LEU A 265 -10.66 -11.08 14.05
CA LEU A 265 -11.93 -11.58 13.52
C LEU A 265 -12.60 -12.61 14.44
N TRP A 266 -11.88 -13.12 15.46
CA TRP A 266 -12.34 -14.18 16.36
C TRP A 266 -12.76 -15.45 15.64
N GLU A 267 -12.04 -15.79 14.56
CA GLU A 267 -12.26 -16.98 13.75
C GLU A 267 -11.00 -17.35 12.96
N ASN A 268 -10.90 -18.63 12.60
CA ASN A 268 -9.85 -19.09 11.70
C ASN A 268 -10.17 -18.64 10.27
N VAL A 269 -9.15 -18.12 9.59
CA VAL A 269 -9.25 -17.64 8.21
C VAL A 269 -8.55 -18.63 7.28
N LYS A 270 -9.36 -19.39 6.55
CA LYS A 270 -8.83 -20.35 5.58
C LYS A 270 -8.45 -19.64 4.29
N ILE A 271 -7.21 -19.82 3.87
CA ILE A 271 -6.68 -19.38 2.57
C ILE A 271 -6.05 -20.60 1.88
N ASP A 272 -6.45 -20.85 0.64
CA ASP A 272 -5.89 -21.92 -0.18
C ASP A 272 -5.99 -21.56 -1.66
N LYS A 273 -5.41 -22.40 -2.49
CA LYS A 273 -5.36 -22.18 -3.95
C LYS A 273 -6.76 -22.18 -4.57
N GLU A 274 -7.66 -23.04 -4.10
CA GLU A 274 -9.03 -23.14 -4.63
C GLU A 274 -9.80 -21.83 -4.41
N LEU A 275 -9.69 -21.26 -3.21
CA LEU A 275 -10.27 -19.96 -2.89
C LEU A 275 -9.65 -18.82 -3.71
N ASP A 276 -8.32 -18.82 -3.94
CA ASP A 276 -7.67 -17.83 -4.78
C ASP A 276 -8.18 -17.88 -6.24
N GLU A 277 -8.37 -19.09 -6.77
CA GLU A 277 -8.97 -19.30 -8.09
C GLU A 277 -10.43 -18.83 -8.16
N GLU A 278 -11.23 -19.11 -7.13
CA GLU A 278 -12.63 -18.66 -7.03
C GLU A 278 -12.74 -17.14 -6.97
N LEU A 279 -11.99 -16.51 -6.08
CA LEU A 279 -11.97 -15.04 -5.93
C LEU A 279 -11.44 -14.36 -7.21
N GLY A 280 -10.41 -14.93 -7.83
CA GLY A 280 -9.85 -14.43 -9.08
C GLY A 280 -10.83 -14.48 -10.23
N LYS A 281 -11.62 -15.57 -10.34
CA LYS A 281 -12.70 -15.71 -11.33
C LYS A 281 -13.78 -14.65 -11.09
N MET A 282 -14.29 -14.55 -9.85
CA MET A 282 -15.28 -13.57 -9.45
C MET A 282 -14.84 -12.14 -9.75
N PHE A 283 -13.61 -11.80 -9.40
CA PHE A 283 -13.01 -10.49 -9.68
C PHE A 283 -12.96 -10.19 -11.19
N THR A 284 -12.54 -11.16 -11.99
CA THR A 284 -12.43 -11.01 -13.45
C THR A 284 -13.80 -10.84 -14.11
N GLU A 285 -14.81 -11.58 -13.64
CA GLU A 285 -16.20 -11.42 -14.09
C GLU A 285 -16.74 -10.02 -13.79
N LEU A 286 -16.45 -9.49 -12.58
CA LEU A 286 -16.86 -8.14 -12.19
C LEU A 286 -16.11 -7.05 -12.98
N LEU A 287 -14.81 -7.22 -13.26
CA LEU A 287 -14.10 -6.31 -14.16
C LEU A 287 -14.77 -6.23 -15.53
N SER A 288 -15.15 -7.39 -16.08
CA SER A 288 -15.84 -7.49 -17.37
C SER A 288 -17.22 -6.82 -17.33
N LYS A 289 -18.02 -7.12 -16.29
CA LYS A 289 -19.37 -6.55 -16.08
C LYS A 289 -19.37 -5.02 -16.03
N TYR A 290 -18.37 -4.44 -15.38
CA TYR A 290 -18.26 -2.99 -15.18
C TYR A 290 -17.31 -2.30 -16.19
N HIS A 291 -16.86 -3.01 -17.23
CA HIS A 291 -15.95 -2.51 -18.27
C HIS A 291 -14.65 -1.90 -17.73
N LEU A 292 -14.15 -2.42 -16.62
CA LEU A 292 -12.92 -1.98 -16.00
C LEU A 292 -11.70 -2.73 -16.56
N ARG A 293 -10.61 -2.02 -16.73
CA ARG A 293 -9.31 -2.62 -17.10
C ARG A 293 -8.59 -3.08 -15.84
N GLY A 294 -8.10 -4.31 -15.83
CA GLY A 294 -7.37 -4.81 -14.68
C GLY A 294 -7.11 -6.30 -14.74
N LYS A 295 -6.65 -6.84 -13.64
CA LYS A 295 -6.44 -8.27 -13.49
C LYS A 295 -6.33 -8.67 -12.04
N TRP A 296 -6.47 -9.98 -11.80
CA TRP A 296 -6.16 -10.63 -10.55
C TRP A 296 -4.70 -11.10 -10.53
N TRP A 297 -4.04 -10.95 -9.41
CA TRP A 297 -2.72 -11.50 -9.15
C TRP A 297 -2.83 -12.77 -8.32
N TYR A 298 -2.60 -13.91 -8.98
CA TYR A 298 -2.56 -15.20 -8.30
C TYR A 298 -1.27 -15.38 -7.54
N GLU A 299 -1.34 -16.01 -6.36
CA GLU A 299 -0.14 -16.42 -5.65
C GLU A 299 0.63 -17.47 -6.46
N LYS A 300 1.94 -17.30 -6.57
CA LYS A 300 2.82 -18.34 -7.12
C LYS A 300 3.13 -19.32 -6.00
N HIS A 301 2.57 -20.50 -6.08
CA HIS A 301 2.87 -21.64 -5.21
C HIS A 301 4.17 -22.32 -5.60
#